data_7f9b43c3b7b6b07799a0f79165d025ab
#
_entry.id   7f9b43c3b7b6b07799a0f79165d025ab
#
_cell.length_a   1.000
_cell.length_b   1.000
_cell.length_c   1.000
_cell.angle_alpha   90.00
_cell.angle_beta   90.00
_cell.angle_gamma   90.00
#
_symmetry.space_group_name_H-M   'P 1'
#
loop_
_entity.id
_entity.type
_entity.pdbx_description
1 polymer ?
#
loop_
_entity_poly.entity_id
_entity_poly.type
_entity_poly.pdbx_seq_one_letter_code
_entity_poly.pdbx_strand_id
1 'polypeptide(L)'
;TGLAYVDTRRLHPRHIEKSSLGRRYIRIRRAKTGAEAFIPLHPVAEQILELYNTTDNEKPVFPLLVRDILWYEVHGLGVALGMKENLSYHMARHSFGTLMMTSGIPIESIAKMMGHTNINSTQVYAQVTDQKISSDMDWLMKRRKRKDTDWVKS
;
A
#
# COMPACT_ATOMS: atom_id res chain seq x y z
N THR A 1 -0.50 -1.61 -3.40
CA THR A 1 0.88 -1.56 -2.86
C THR A 1 1.37 -0.16 -2.55
N GLY A 2 0.76 0.89 -3.08
CA GLY A 2 1.20 2.27 -2.90
C GLY A 2 2.57 2.62 -3.48
N LEU A 3 3.20 1.74 -4.26
CA LEU A 3 4.45 2.05 -4.96
C LEU A 3 4.26 3.22 -5.93
N ALA A 4 5.29 4.05 -6.08
CA ALA A 4 5.30 5.05 -7.15
C ALA A 4 5.53 4.36 -8.50
N TYR A 5 5.09 4.98 -9.60
CA TYR A 5 5.28 4.45 -10.95
C TYR A 5 6.72 4.02 -11.23
N VAL A 6 7.68 4.88 -10.91
CA VAL A 6 9.11 4.59 -11.13
C VAL A 6 9.60 3.37 -10.34
N ASP A 7 9.10 3.17 -9.13
CA ASP A 7 9.46 2.04 -8.28
C ASP A 7 8.78 0.75 -8.77
N THR A 8 7.52 0.85 -9.24
CA THR A 8 6.80 -0.28 -9.86
C THR A 8 7.49 -0.74 -11.15
N ARG A 9 7.94 0.19 -11.98
CA ARG A 9 8.69 -0.11 -13.21
C ARG A 9 10.04 -0.79 -12.93
N ARG A 10 10.64 -0.54 -11.78
CA ARG A 10 11.92 -1.12 -11.34
C ARG A 10 11.73 -2.32 -10.42
N LEU A 11 10.52 -2.81 -10.26
CA LEU A 11 10.26 -3.99 -9.45
C LEU A 11 10.76 -5.24 -10.21
N HIS A 12 11.68 -5.97 -9.59
CA HIS A 12 12.22 -7.24 -10.09
C HIS A 12 11.85 -8.36 -9.12
N PRO A 13 11.88 -9.64 -9.54
CA PRO A 13 11.59 -10.78 -8.67
C PRO A 13 12.42 -10.79 -7.38
N ARG A 14 13.69 -10.37 -7.43
CA ARG A 14 14.60 -10.25 -6.27
C ARG A 14 14.12 -9.31 -5.17
N HIS A 15 13.18 -8.40 -5.47
CA HIS A 15 12.57 -7.51 -4.48
C HIS A 15 11.35 -8.13 -3.76
N ILE A 16 10.95 -9.35 -4.19
CA ILE A 16 9.80 -10.05 -3.64
C ILE A 16 10.33 -11.18 -2.76
N GLU A 17 10.24 -10.98 -1.46
CA GLU A 17 10.78 -11.88 -0.45
C GLU A 17 9.66 -12.62 0.28
N LYS A 18 10.01 -13.70 0.99
CA LYS A 18 9.12 -14.42 1.91
C LYS A 18 9.61 -14.28 3.34
N SER A 19 8.70 -14.03 4.27
CA SER A 19 9.00 -14.13 5.70
C SER A 19 9.12 -15.58 6.16
N SER A 20 9.64 -15.80 7.37
CA SER A 20 9.67 -17.11 8.01
C SER A 20 8.27 -17.76 8.14
N LEU A 21 7.23 -16.94 8.18
CA LEU A 21 5.82 -17.38 8.23
C LEU A 21 5.21 -17.60 6.83
N GLY A 22 6.01 -17.57 5.76
CA GLY A 22 5.58 -17.78 4.39
C GLY A 22 4.87 -16.60 3.73
N ARG A 23 4.66 -15.48 4.42
CA ARG A 23 4.03 -14.28 3.83
C ARG A 23 5.00 -13.58 2.89
N ARG A 24 4.51 -13.23 1.70
CA ARG A 24 5.28 -12.49 0.70
C ARG A 24 5.21 -10.98 0.99
N TYR A 25 6.30 -10.29 0.68
CA TYR A 25 6.39 -8.82 0.79
C TYR A 25 7.34 -8.28 -0.27
N ILE A 26 7.16 -7.01 -0.59
CA ILE A 26 8.09 -6.25 -1.42
C ILE A 26 9.04 -5.48 -0.51
N ARG A 27 10.33 -5.60 -0.77
CA ARG A 27 11.39 -4.77 -0.18
C ARG A 27 12.15 -4.09 -1.30
N ILE A 28 12.03 -2.78 -1.39
CA ILE A 28 12.64 -2.00 -2.47
C ILE A 28 13.12 -0.63 -1.97
N ARG A 29 14.27 -0.18 -2.46
CA ARG A 29 14.72 1.19 -2.24
C ARG A 29 14.10 2.11 -3.28
N ARG A 30 13.45 3.16 -2.81
CA ARG A 30 12.78 4.14 -3.66
C ARG A 30 13.77 4.90 -4.54
N ALA A 31 13.45 5.00 -5.84
CA ALA A 31 14.29 5.70 -6.82
C ALA A 31 14.51 7.17 -6.47
N LYS A 32 13.48 7.85 -5.94
CA LYS A 32 13.53 9.29 -5.66
C LYS A 32 14.28 9.63 -4.37
N THR A 33 14.17 8.81 -3.33
CA THR A 33 14.61 9.17 -1.97
C THR A 33 15.65 8.23 -1.39
N GLY A 34 15.89 7.07 -2.01
CA GLY A 34 16.74 6.02 -1.45
C GLY A 34 16.14 5.30 -0.23
N ALA A 35 15.02 5.79 0.31
CA ALA A 35 14.36 5.19 1.46
C ALA A 35 13.86 3.79 1.13
N GLU A 36 13.97 2.88 2.09
CA GLU A 36 13.43 1.53 1.95
C GLU A 36 11.91 1.54 2.14
N ALA A 37 11.20 0.96 1.20
CA ALA A 37 9.79 0.61 1.31
C ALA A 37 9.67 -0.89 1.62
N PHE A 38 8.84 -1.22 2.62
CA PHE A 38 8.52 -2.59 3.02
C PHE A 38 7.01 -2.79 2.96
N ILE A 39 6.54 -3.60 2.03
CA ILE A 39 5.12 -3.71 1.72
C ILE A 39 4.68 -5.17 1.77
N PRO A 40 4.00 -5.62 2.83
CA PRO A 40 3.34 -6.92 2.84
C PRO A 40 2.35 -7.02 1.69
N LEU A 41 2.36 -8.15 0.98
CA LEU A 41 1.49 -8.34 -0.16
C LEU A 41 0.08 -8.72 0.30
N HIS A 42 -0.89 -7.99 -0.23
CA HIS A 42 -2.30 -8.36 -0.16
C HIS A 42 -2.58 -9.48 -1.19
N PRO A 43 -3.50 -10.43 -0.93
CA PRO A 43 -3.79 -11.53 -1.87
C PRO A 43 -4.05 -11.09 -3.31
N VAL A 44 -4.75 -9.98 -3.52
CA VAL A 44 -4.95 -9.40 -4.87
C VAL A 44 -3.63 -9.03 -5.55
N ALA A 45 -2.67 -8.49 -4.79
CA ALA A 45 -1.35 -8.14 -5.33
C ALA A 45 -0.54 -9.42 -5.66
N GLU A 46 -0.70 -10.48 -4.89
CA GLU A 46 -0.10 -11.79 -5.19
C GLU A 46 -0.66 -12.38 -6.47
N GLN A 47 -1.98 -12.37 -6.65
CA GLN A 47 -2.63 -12.81 -7.90
C GLN A 47 -2.12 -12.04 -9.12
N ILE A 48 -1.96 -10.72 -9.01
CA ILE A 48 -1.40 -9.90 -10.09
C ILE A 48 0.05 -10.31 -10.39
N LEU A 49 0.88 -10.55 -9.38
CA LEU A 49 2.24 -11.02 -9.59
C LEU A 49 2.30 -12.39 -10.28
N GLU A 50 1.38 -13.28 -9.95
CA GLU A 50 1.28 -14.62 -10.55
C GLU A 50 0.88 -14.55 -12.04
N LEU A 51 0.05 -13.58 -12.44
CA LEU A 51 -0.30 -13.38 -13.85
C LEU A 51 0.93 -13.07 -14.73
N TYR A 52 1.90 -12.36 -14.18
CA TYR A 52 3.14 -12.01 -14.91
C TYR A 52 4.20 -13.10 -14.81
N ASN A 53 4.18 -13.90 -13.75
CA ASN A 53 5.05 -15.07 -13.49
C ASN A 53 6.53 -14.90 -13.90
N THR A 54 7.08 -13.69 -13.69
CA THR A 54 8.45 -13.37 -14.05
C THR A 54 9.39 -13.93 -12.98
N THR A 55 10.25 -14.86 -13.38
CA THR A 55 11.28 -15.47 -12.49
C THR A 55 12.68 -14.93 -12.76
N ASP A 56 12.90 -14.30 -13.91
CA ASP A 56 14.16 -13.72 -14.33
C ASP A 56 14.47 -12.44 -13.52
N ASN A 57 15.48 -12.50 -12.67
CA ASN A 57 15.88 -11.37 -11.82
C ASN A 57 16.45 -10.16 -12.58
N GLU A 58 16.82 -10.34 -13.84
CA GLU A 58 17.33 -9.25 -14.69
C GLU A 58 16.19 -8.48 -15.38
N LYS A 59 14.98 -9.03 -15.40
CA LYS A 59 13.82 -8.39 -16.00
C LYS A 59 12.87 -7.81 -14.94
N PRO A 60 12.26 -6.65 -15.20
CA PRO A 60 11.24 -6.14 -14.32
C PRO A 60 10.01 -7.06 -14.31
N VAL A 61 9.33 -7.16 -13.18
CA VAL A 61 8.10 -7.95 -13.03
C VAL A 61 7.02 -7.48 -13.99
N PHE A 62 6.90 -6.16 -14.17
CA PHE A 62 5.89 -5.56 -15.04
C PHE A 62 6.54 -4.89 -16.24
N PRO A 63 6.19 -5.26 -17.48
CA PRO A 63 6.65 -4.61 -18.70
C PRO A 63 5.91 -3.27 -18.91
N LEU A 64 6.04 -2.36 -17.96
CA LEU A 64 5.34 -1.08 -18.01
C LEU A 64 5.88 -0.19 -19.13
N LEU A 65 4.96 0.36 -19.91
CA LEU A 65 5.24 1.37 -20.92
C LEU A 65 5.87 2.62 -20.30
N VAL A 66 6.47 3.47 -21.13
CA VAL A 66 6.96 4.78 -20.68
C VAL A 66 5.80 5.61 -20.12
N ARG A 67 6.14 6.50 -19.18
CA ARG A 67 5.17 7.24 -18.37
C ARG A 67 4.08 7.93 -19.19
N ASP A 68 4.47 8.57 -20.27
CA ASP A 68 3.55 9.41 -21.06
C ASP A 68 2.50 8.56 -21.80
N ILE A 69 2.92 7.42 -22.38
CA ILE A 69 1.98 6.49 -23.03
C ILE A 69 1.02 5.91 -21.98
N LEU A 70 1.55 5.44 -20.86
CA LEU A 70 0.74 4.84 -19.81
C LEU A 70 -0.22 5.86 -19.16
N TRP A 71 0.14 7.16 -19.18
CA TRP A 71 -0.75 8.22 -18.69
C TRP A 71 -2.04 8.29 -19.50
N TYR A 72 -1.96 8.21 -20.83
CA TYR A 72 -3.14 8.22 -21.70
C TYR A 72 -4.06 7.04 -21.41
N GLU A 73 -3.51 5.83 -21.21
CA GLU A 73 -4.28 4.63 -20.90
C GLU A 73 -4.99 4.73 -19.55
N VAL A 74 -4.27 5.18 -18.52
CA VAL A 74 -4.82 5.36 -17.18
C VAL A 74 -5.88 6.45 -17.16
N HIS A 75 -5.65 7.56 -17.87
CA HIS A 75 -6.63 8.64 -18.02
C HIS A 75 -7.89 8.16 -18.76
N GLY A 76 -7.71 7.46 -19.88
CA GLY A 76 -8.81 6.89 -20.66
C GLY A 76 -9.67 5.94 -19.83
N LEU A 77 -9.06 5.12 -18.97
CA LEU A 77 -9.79 4.26 -18.04
C LEU A 77 -10.64 5.09 -17.06
N GLY A 78 -10.10 6.18 -16.52
CA GLY A 78 -10.85 7.09 -15.63
C GLY A 78 -12.08 7.68 -16.33
N VAL A 79 -11.91 8.14 -17.56
CA VAL A 79 -13.02 8.65 -18.40
C VAL A 79 -14.07 7.57 -18.65
N ALA A 80 -13.65 6.37 -19.03
CA ALA A 80 -14.56 5.24 -19.30
C ALA A 80 -15.37 4.82 -18.06
N LEU A 81 -14.80 5.01 -16.85
CA LEU A 81 -15.47 4.76 -15.57
C LEU A 81 -16.31 5.95 -15.08
N GLY A 82 -16.41 7.04 -15.85
CA GLY A 82 -17.17 8.23 -15.47
C GLY A 82 -16.59 8.99 -14.28
N MET A 83 -15.29 8.87 -14.02
CA MET A 83 -14.64 9.58 -12.93
C MET A 83 -14.60 11.09 -13.21
N LYS A 84 -14.96 11.91 -12.22
CA LYS A 84 -14.90 13.37 -12.34
C LYS A 84 -13.46 13.90 -12.37
N GLU A 85 -12.55 13.20 -11.71
CA GLU A 85 -11.14 13.56 -11.60
C GLU A 85 -10.28 12.65 -12.50
N ASN A 86 -9.20 13.20 -13.01
CA ASN A 86 -8.27 12.47 -13.86
C ASN A 86 -7.56 11.37 -13.08
N LEU A 87 -7.81 10.12 -13.43
CA LEU A 87 -7.11 9.00 -12.81
C LEU A 87 -5.60 9.09 -13.11
N SER A 88 -4.77 8.89 -12.08
CA SER A 88 -3.32 8.94 -12.20
C SER A 88 -2.64 7.97 -11.23
N TYR A 89 -1.37 7.65 -11.49
CA TYR A 89 -0.56 6.86 -10.54
C TYR A 89 -0.42 7.52 -9.17
N HIS A 90 -0.36 8.85 -9.15
CA HIS A 90 -0.26 9.59 -7.91
C HIS A 90 -1.54 9.45 -7.09
N MET A 91 -2.69 9.55 -7.75
CA MET A 91 -4.00 9.30 -7.13
C MET A 91 -4.10 7.87 -6.59
N ALA A 92 -3.68 6.85 -7.34
CA ALA A 92 -3.66 5.48 -6.88
C ALA A 92 -2.79 5.29 -5.61
N ARG A 93 -1.64 5.98 -5.55
CA ARG A 93 -0.79 5.98 -4.36
C ARG A 93 -1.44 6.70 -3.18
N HIS A 94 -2.11 7.84 -3.41
CA HIS A 94 -2.90 8.53 -2.38
C HIS A 94 -4.03 7.64 -1.86
N SER A 95 -4.77 6.98 -2.75
CA SER A 95 -5.84 6.05 -2.39
C SER A 95 -5.33 4.90 -1.51
N PHE A 96 -4.13 4.37 -1.79
CA PHE A 96 -3.50 3.39 -0.91
C PHE A 96 -3.25 3.95 0.49
N GLY A 97 -2.65 5.15 0.60
CA GLY A 97 -2.39 5.80 1.88
C GLY A 97 -3.68 6.03 2.68
N THR A 98 -4.72 6.55 2.03
CA THR A 98 -6.04 6.78 2.64
C THR A 98 -6.69 5.46 3.07
N LEU A 99 -6.66 4.43 2.22
CA LEU A 99 -7.22 3.11 2.54
C LEU A 99 -6.53 2.50 3.77
N MET A 100 -5.21 2.54 3.85
CA MET A 100 -4.47 2.02 5.00
C MET A 100 -4.82 2.79 6.27
N MET A 101 -4.91 4.12 6.19
CA MET A 101 -5.28 4.97 7.31
C MET A 101 -6.69 4.69 7.81
N THR A 102 -7.67 4.61 6.91
CA THR A 102 -9.07 4.29 7.27
C THR A 102 -9.23 2.88 7.80
N SER A 103 -8.35 1.96 7.41
CA SER A 103 -8.28 0.59 7.95
C SER A 103 -7.60 0.51 9.33
N GLY A 104 -7.19 1.64 9.91
CA GLY A 104 -6.59 1.68 11.26
C GLY A 104 -5.11 1.31 11.30
N ILE A 105 -4.42 1.26 10.16
CA ILE A 105 -2.97 1.03 10.14
C ILE A 105 -2.25 2.27 10.71
N PRO A 106 -1.31 2.10 11.66
CA PRO A 106 -0.54 3.22 12.21
C PRO A 106 0.20 4.01 11.13
N ILE A 107 0.26 5.33 11.29
CA ILE A 107 0.86 6.24 10.30
C ILE A 107 2.34 5.94 10.03
N GLU A 108 3.07 5.49 11.04
CA GLU A 108 4.48 5.08 10.95
C GLU A 108 4.64 3.85 10.04
N SER A 109 3.71 2.89 10.16
CA SER A 109 3.68 1.70 9.29
C SER A 109 3.37 2.08 7.84
N ILE A 110 2.42 3.01 7.64
CA ILE A 110 2.09 3.52 6.30
C ILE A 110 3.30 4.25 5.71
N ALA A 111 3.97 5.10 6.49
CA ALA A 111 5.18 5.80 6.06
C ALA A 111 6.28 4.82 5.62
N LYS A 112 6.51 3.75 6.38
CA LYS A 112 7.47 2.69 6.03
C LYS A 112 7.06 1.92 4.78
N MET A 113 5.78 1.55 4.65
CA MET A 113 5.27 0.90 3.44
C MET A 113 5.42 1.78 2.20
N MET A 114 5.16 3.06 2.32
CA MET A 114 5.28 4.01 1.22
C MET A 114 6.73 4.50 0.97
N GLY A 115 7.69 4.14 1.84
CA GLY A 115 9.08 4.59 1.77
C GLY A 115 9.18 6.11 1.89
N HIS A 116 8.45 6.72 2.80
CA HIS A 116 8.59 8.12 3.15
C HIS A 116 9.75 8.30 4.13
N THR A 117 10.62 9.26 3.86
CA THR A 117 11.74 9.64 4.76
C THR A 117 11.26 10.52 5.92
N ASN A 118 10.13 11.21 5.72
CA ASN A 118 9.50 12.07 6.71
C ASN A 118 8.03 11.70 6.87
N ILE A 119 7.59 11.51 8.10
CA ILE A 119 6.21 11.16 8.44
C ILE A 119 5.20 12.23 8.00
N ASN A 120 5.62 13.51 7.92
CA ASN A 120 4.77 14.60 7.44
C ASN A 120 4.23 14.33 6.02
N SER A 121 4.99 13.61 5.19
CA SER A 121 4.52 13.18 3.87
C SER A 121 3.37 12.17 3.93
N THR A 122 3.14 11.55 5.08
CA THR A 122 2.05 10.60 5.33
C THR A 122 0.89 11.29 6.07
N GLN A 123 1.14 12.39 6.76
CA GLN A 123 0.13 13.13 7.51
C GLN A 123 -1.00 13.68 6.62
N VAL A 124 -0.75 13.89 5.33
CA VAL A 124 -1.79 14.28 4.37
C VAL A 124 -2.95 13.29 4.29
N TYR A 125 -2.74 12.04 4.73
CA TYR A 125 -3.79 11.01 4.83
C TYR A 125 -4.48 10.98 6.18
N ALA A 126 -3.93 11.66 7.19
CA ALA A 126 -4.41 11.64 8.57
C ALA A 126 -5.50 12.69 8.80
N GLN A 127 -6.58 12.63 8.03
CA GLN A 127 -7.80 13.34 8.42
C GLN A 127 -8.47 12.54 9.53
N VAL A 128 -8.13 12.87 10.78
CA VAL A 128 -8.81 12.29 11.95
C VAL A 128 -10.17 12.95 12.06
N THR A 129 -11.21 12.19 11.75
CA THR A 129 -12.60 12.62 11.94
C THR A 129 -13.08 12.21 13.33
N ASP A 130 -14.08 12.92 13.89
CA ASP A 130 -14.72 12.55 15.16
C ASP A 130 -15.26 11.10 15.12
N GLN A 131 -15.72 10.68 13.93
CA GLN A 131 -16.18 9.31 13.71
C GLN A 131 -15.03 8.28 13.84
N LYS A 132 -13.82 8.64 13.39
CA LYS A 132 -12.64 7.78 13.56
C LYS A 132 -12.25 7.67 15.04
N ILE A 133 -12.25 8.77 15.78
CA ILE A 133 -11.98 8.79 17.22
C ILE A 133 -12.98 7.91 17.95
N SER A 134 -14.28 8.05 17.66
CA SER A 134 -15.34 7.24 18.27
C SER A 134 -15.16 5.75 17.98
N SER A 135 -14.87 5.38 16.74
CA SER A 135 -14.65 3.97 16.36
C SER A 135 -13.43 3.36 17.03
N ASP A 136 -12.35 4.12 17.19
CA ASP A 136 -11.13 3.67 17.87
C ASP A 136 -11.38 3.44 19.37
N MET A 137 -12.19 4.31 20.01
CA MET A 137 -12.60 4.14 21.40
C MET A 137 -13.52 2.92 21.57
N ASP A 138 -14.47 2.70 20.67
CA ASP A 138 -15.34 1.53 20.69
C ASP A 138 -14.54 0.23 20.55
N TRP A 139 -13.58 0.21 19.66
CA TRP A 139 -12.67 -0.93 19.48
C TRP A 139 -11.84 -1.21 20.75
N LEU A 140 -11.33 -0.17 21.40
CA LEU A 140 -10.58 -0.28 22.66
C LEU A 140 -11.46 -0.85 23.78
N MET A 141 -12.68 -0.35 23.91
CA MET A 141 -13.63 -0.82 24.91
C MET A 141 -14.05 -2.28 24.69
N LYS A 142 -14.30 -2.69 23.45
CA LYS A 142 -14.60 -4.09 23.09
C LYS A 142 -13.43 -5.03 23.43
N ARG A 143 -12.21 -4.58 23.19
CA ARG A 143 -10.99 -5.36 23.49
C ARG A 143 -10.75 -5.53 24.99
N ARG A 144 -11.09 -4.52 25.80
CA ARG A 144 -11.04 -4.62 27.29
C ARG A 144 -12.08 -5.61 27.81
N LYS A 145 -13.33 -5.52 27.36
CA LYS A 145 -14.39 -6.45 27.78
C LYS A 145 -14.05 -7.91 27.49
N ARG A 146 -13.40 -8.22 26.37
CA ARG A 146 -12.91 -9.58 26.08
C ARG A 146 -11.85 -10.06 27.07
N LYS A 147 -10.92 -9.20 27.46
CA LYS A 147 -9.89 -9.57 28.45
C LYS A 147 -10.50 -9.81 29.83
N ASP A 148 -11.47 -9.00 30.25
CA ASP A 148 -12.13 -9.14 31.56
C ASP A 148 -12.97 -10.42 31.63
N THR A 149 -13.56 -10.89 30.53
CA THR A 149 -14.33 -12.16 30.48
C THR A 149 -13.41 -13.39 30.50
N ASP A 150 -12.15 -13.29 30.05
CA ASP A 150 -11.20 -14.41 30.07
C ASP A 150 -10.63 -14.65 31.48
N TRP A 151 -10.59 -13.62 32.37
CA TRP A 151 -10.15 -13.75 33.77
C TRP A 151 -11.22 -14.35 34.69
N VAL A 152 -12.50 -14.28 34.32
CA VAL A 152 -13.63 -14.83 35.12
C VAL A 152 -13.84 -16.34 34.87
N LYS A 153 -13.17 -16.90 33.85
CA LYS A 153 -13.28 -18.32 33.45
C LYS A 153 -12.07 -19.19 33.82
N SER A 154 -11.09 -18.64 34.50
CA SER A 154 -9.95 -19.35 35.07
C SER A 154 -10.02 -19.35 36.60
#